data_85b3be106d9d110eb112dc48e1788a2a
#
_entry.id   85b3be106d9d110eb112dc48e1788a2a
#
_cell.length_a   1.000
_cell.length_b   1.000
_cell.length_c   1.000
_cell.angle_alpha   90.00
_cell.angle_beta   90.00
_cell.angle_gamma   90.00
#
_symmetry.space_group_name_H-M   'P 1'
#
loop_
_entity.id
_entity.type
_entity.pdbx_description
1 polymer ?
#
loop_
_entity_poly.entity_id
_entity_poly.type
_entity_poly.pdbx_seq_one_letter_code
_entity_poly.pdbx_strand_id
1 'polypeptide(L)'
;MENELNLRDEQMNFIKEYLKAMKGFSKETYNHIIDVSQLALSMAENAGLGATETKELYIGALLHDIGKLQIPSEVLHKPKLTNEEFDLIKTHSQKGYDVLGNLFNENIKNLVINHHEKPNGRGYPRGLTNDQLSESDKILAVCDVTSALQLPRCYKEGMPADKIAEILTESAEKGDLDAKYVNLMINTYLNPLIEKQNQEKEEQYVLKLTR
;
A
#
# COMPACT_ATOMS: atom_id res chain seq x y z
N MET A 1 12.88 16.10 5.70
CA MET A 1 11.78 15.17 6.03
C MET A 1 11.34 15.19 7.51
N GLU A 2 12.25 15.12 8.50
CA GLU A 2 11.83 15.10 9.93
C GLU A 2 11.11 16.37 10.39
N ASN A 3 11.51 17.55 9.92
CA ASN A 3 10.88 18.83 10.30
C ASN A 3 9.58 19.15 9.51
N GLU A 4 9.29 18.46 8.43
CA GLU A 4 8.13 18.76 7.57
C GLU A 4 6.85 18.05 8.05
N LEU A 5 6.98 16.90 8.72
CA LEU A 5 5.82 16.14 9.20
C LEU A 5 5.22 16.67 10.50
N ASN A 6 5.88 17.59 11.22
CA ASN A 6 5.42 18.16 12.50
C ASN A 6 4.82 17.08 13.45
N LEU A 7 5.50 15.94 13.56
CA LEU A 7 5.16 14.85 14.48
C LEU A 7 5.73 15.15 15.86
N ARG A 8 5.03 14.68 16.91
CA ARG A 8 5.59 14.67 18.26
C ARG A 8 6.77 13.69 18.32
N ASP A 9 7.77 13.96 19.14
CA ASP A 9 8.95 13.11 19.29
C ASP A 9 8.58 11.65 19.59
N GLU A 10 7.55 11.43 20.40
CA GLU A 10 7.03 10.09 20.71
C GLU A 10 6.53 9.36 19.49
N GLN A 11 5.79 10.03 18.60
CA GLN A 11 5.27 9.46 17.36
C GLN A 11 6.42 9.12 16.40
N MET A 12 7.38 10.02 16.26
CA MET A 12 8.56 9.80 15.42
C MET A 12 9.39 8.62 15.92
N ASN A 13 9.65 8.55 17.22
CA ASN A 13 10.38 7.44 17.84
C ASN A 13 9.65 6.11 17.65
N PHE A 14 8.33 6.10 17.84
CA PHE A 14 7.50 4.91 17.61
C PHE A 14 7.63 4.40 16.16
N ILE A 15 7.49 5.30 15.17
CA ILE A 15 7.62 4.93 13.76
C ILE A 15 9.02 4.38 13.46
N LYS A 16 10.08 5.02 13.95
CA LYS A 16 11.47 4.57 13.76
C LYS A 16 11.70 3.16 14.34
N GLU A 17 11.27 2.92 15.56
CA GLU A 17 11.42 1.60 16.19
C GLU A 17 10.56 0.53 15.51
N TYR A 18 9.34 0.87 15.10
CA TYR A 18 8.49 -0.01 14.31
C TYR A 18 9.16 -0.41 12.99
N LEU A 19 9.63 0.54 12.19
CA LEU A 19 10.27 0.26 10.90
C LEU A 19 11.55 -0.58 11.06
N LYS A 20 12.31 -0.34 12.12
CA LYS A 20 13.48 -1.15 12.48
C LYS A 20 13.08 -2.59 12.85
N ALA A 21 12.05 -2.76 13.67
CA ALA A 21 11.51 -4.07 14.04
C ALA A 21 10.99 -4.82 12.81
N MET A 22 10.20 -4.16 11.96
CA MET A 22 9.66 -4.75 10.73
C MET A 22 10.76 -5.18 9.76
N LYS A 23 11.81 -4.37 9.59
CA LYS A 23 12.97 -4.71 8.75
C LYS A 23 13.70 -5.97 9.24
N GLY A 24 13.76 -6.16 10.56
CA GLY A 24 14.32 -7.38 11.16
C GLY A 24 13.38 -8.59 11.06
N PHE A 25 12.08 -8.36 11.09
CA PHE A 25 11.05 -9.40 11.04
C PHE A 25 10.77 -9.89 9.60
N SER A 26 10.60 -8.97 8.65
CA SER A 26 10.35 -9.24 7.24
C SER A 26 10.87 -8.09 6.37
N LYS A 27 12.00 -8.31 5.70
CA LYS A 27 12.56 -7.33 4.75
C LYS A 27 11.60 -7.05 3.59
N GLU A 28 10.84 -8.06 3.16
CA GLU A 28 9.84 -7.96 2.10
C GLU A 28 8.73 -6.98 2.53
N THR A 29 8.12 -7.20 3.70
CA THR A 29 7.08 -6.32 4.25
C THR A 29 7.62 -4.91 4.50
N TYR A 30 8.85 -4.77 5.00
CA TYR A 30 9.49 -3.46 5.17
C TYR A 30 9.60 -2.70 3.83
N ASN A 31 10.11 -3.35 2.77
CA ASN A 31 10.23 -2.72 1.46
C ASN A 31 8.86 -2.32 0.90
N HIS A 32 7.85 -3.18 1.09
CA HIS A 32 6.47 -2.90 0.72
C HIS A 32 5.91 -1.66 1.44
N ILE A 33 6.09 -1.55 2.75
CA ILE A 33 5.65 -0.39 3.55
C ILE A 33 6.27 0.92 3.01
N ILE A 34 7.57 0.91 2.73
CA ILE A 34 8.26 2.08 2.19
C ILE A 34 7.71 2.45 0.80
N ASP A 35 7.53 1.47 -0.08
CA ASP A 35 6.99 1.67 -1.42
C ASP A 35 5.56 2.21 -1.37
N VAL A 36 4.67 1.59 -0.57
CA VAL A 36 3.29 2.08 -0.37
C VAL A 36 3.26 3.52 0.14
N SER A 37 4.14 3.87 1.10
CA SER A 37 4.17 5.23 1.64
C SER A 37 4.62 6.28 0.61
N GLN A 38 5.53 5.94 -0.28
CA GLN A 38 5.97 6.82 -1.36
C GLN A 38 4.89 6.97 -2.44
N LEU A 39 4.23 5.87 -2.83
CA LEU A 39 3.09 5.90 -3.74
C LEU A 39 1.95 6.73 -3.16
N ALA A 40 1.63 6.55 -1.87
CA ALA A 40 0.58 7.29 -1.18
C ALA A 40 0.85 8.81 -1.16
N LEU A 41 2.10 9.22 -0.93
CA LEU A 41 2.50 10.63 -0.98
C LEU A 41 2.30 11.22 -2.39
N SER A 42 2.81 10.55 -3.42
CA SER A 42 2.63 10.98 -4.81
C SER A 42 1.15 11.03 -5.21
N MET A 43 0.37 10.04 -4.80
CA MET A 43 -1.07 9.99 -5.09
C MET A 43 -1.84 11.09 -4.37
N ALA A 44 -1.48 11.44 -3.13
CA ALA A 44 -2.08 12.54 -2.39
C ALA A 44 -1.88 13.89 -3.12
N GLU A 45 -0.66 14.15 -3.60
CA GLU A 45 -0.33 15.35 -4.37
C GLU A 45 -1.13 15.41 -5.68
N ASN A 46 -1.18 14.33 -6.44
CA ASN A 46 -1.93 14.25 -7.69
C ASN A 46 -3.46 14.29 -7.51
N ALA A 47 -3.95 13.83 -6.36
CA ALA A 47 -5.38 13.92 -5.99
C ALA A 47 -5.76 15.31 -5.45
N GLY A 48 -4.79 16.17 -5.13
CA GLY A 48 -5.01 17.50 -4.56
C GLY A 48 -5.45 17.47 -3.10
N LEU A 49 -5.01 16.46 -2.32
CA LEU A 49 -5.30 16.41 -0.89
C LEU A 49 -4.63 17.57 -0.14
N GLY A 50 -5.30 18.05 0.92
CA GLY A 50 -4.75 19.07 1.81
C GLY A 50 -3.51 18.56 2.58
N ALA A 51 -2.67 19.48 3.04
CA ALA A 51 -1.41 19.14 3.71
C ALA A 51 -1.59 18.21 4.94
N THR A 52 -2.66 18.39 5.71
CA THR A 52 -2.98 17.53 6.86
C THR A 52 -3.36 16.12 6.42
N GLU A 53 -4.23 16.00 5.41
CA GLU A 53 -4.67 14.70 4.87
C GLU A 53 -3.51 13.95 4.23
N THR A 54 -2.67 14.65 3.44
CA THR A 54 -1.44 14.09 2.84
C THR A 54 -0.51 13.52 3.90
N LYS A 55 -0.29 14.27 4.99
CA LYS A 55 0.52 13.82 6.12
C LYS A 55 -0.08 12.59 6.81
N GLU A 56 -1.39 12.60 7.10
CA GLU A 56 -2.08 11.49 7.74
C GLU A 56 -2.05 10.24 6.87
N LEU A 57 -2.28 10.38 5.56
CA LEU A 57 -2.19 9.29 4.59
C LEU A 57 -0.78 8.69 4.54
N TYR A 58 0.27 9.55 4.49
CA TYR A 58 1.65 9.08 4.50
C TYR A 58 1.99 8.28 5.77
N ILE A 59 1.56 8.78 6.96
CA ILE A 59 1.78 8.09 8.22
C ILE A 59 0.97 6.78 8.28
N GLY A 60 -0.30 6.82 7.86
CA GLY A 60 -1.14 5.64 7.75
C GLY A 60 -0.53 4.57 6.85
N ALA A 61 0.02 4.97 5.70
CA ALA A 61 0.75 4.10 4.78
C ALA A 61 2.01 3.50 5.41
N LEU A 62 2.78 4.26 6.20
CA LEU A 62 3.91 3.72 6.96
C LEU A 62 3.49 2.68 8.01
N LEU A 63 2.28 2.79 8.55
CA LEU A 63 1.82 1.99 9.70
C LEU A 63 0.80 0.91 9.34
N HIS A 64 0.27 0.88 8.09
CA HIS A 64 -0.86 0.02 7.72
C HIS A 64 -0.67 -1.45 8.10
N ASP A 65 0.55 -1.93 8.00
CA ASP A 65 0.94 -3.32 8.21
C ASP A 65 1.54 -3.61 9.62
N ILE A 66 1.50 -2.65 10.56
CA ILE A 66 2.13 -2.81 11.89
C ILE A 66 1.63 -4.04 12.64
N GLY A 67 0.36 -4.38 12.47
CA GLY A 67 -0.23 -5.55 13.12
C GLY A 67 0.35 -6.89 12.64
N LYS A 68 1.05 -6.93 11.51
CA LYS A 68 1.76 -8.14 11.04
C LYS A 68 2.86 -8.61 11.99
N LEU A 69 3.42 -7.71 12.82
CA LEU A 69 4.35 -8.11 13.89
C LEU A 69 3.72 -9.02 14.96
N GLN A 70 2.38 -9.10 15.01
CA GLN A 70 1.63 -9.97 15.92
C GLN A 70 1.08 -11.23 15.22
N ILE A 71 1.48 -11.48 13.97
CA ILE A 71 1.14 -12.69 13.22
C ILE A 71 2.36 -13.62 13.25
N PRO A 72 2.20 -14.92 13.51
CA PRO A 72 3.31 -15.87 13.47
C PRO A 72 4.04 -15.83 12.13
N SER A 73 5.37 -15.71 12.18
CA SER A 73 6.22 -15.56 10.99
C SER A 73 6.07 -16.74 10.02
N GLU A 74 5.88 -17.95 10.53
CA GLU A 74 5.64 -19.16 9.75
C GLU A 74 4.33 -19.11 8.94
N VAL A 75 3.33 -18.33 9.38
CA VAL A 75 2.07 -18.13 8.66
C VAL A 75 2.25 -17.08 7.60
N LEU A 76 2.91 -15.95 7.93
CA LEU A 76 3.11 -14.84 6.98
C LEU A 76 3.92 -15.21 5.74
N HIS A 77 4.91 -16.12 5.90
CA HIS A 77 5.81 -16.49 4.80
C HIS A 77 5.40 -17.81 4.11
N LYS A 78 4.22 -18.33 4.44
CA LYS A 78 3.73 -19.58 3.86
C LYS A 78 3.24 -19.36 2.42
N PRO A 79 3.71 -20.15 1.43
CA PRO A 79 3.35 -19.96 0.02
C PRO A 79 1.87 -20.21 -0.27
N LYS A 80 1.23 -21.08 0.53
CA LYS A 80 -0.19 -21.42 0.39
C LYS A 80 -0.83 -21.52 1.78
N LEU A 81 -1.81 -20.68 2.02
CA LEU A 81 -2.54 -20.58 3.29
C LEU A 81 -3.77 -21.48 3.29
N THR A 82 -4.14 -22.00 4.47
CA THR A 82 -5.50 -22.49 4.72
C THR A 82 -6.46 -21.32 4.94
N ASN A 83 -7.77 -21.57 5.00
CA ASN A 83 -8.75 -20.52 5.28
C ASN A 83 -8.53 -19.94 6.69
N GLU A 84 -8.23 -20.77 7.68
CA GLU A 84 -7.99 -20.37 9.07
C GLU A 84 -6.72 -19.51 9.18
N GLU A 85 -5.66 -19.86 8.44
CA GLU A 85 -4.43 -19.08 8.41
C GLU A 85 -4.66 -17.73 7.71
N PHE A 86 -5.45 -17.71 6.64
CA PHE A 86 -5.83 -16.45 5.98
C PHE A 86 -6.68 -15.57 6.89
N ASP A 87 -7.64 -16.16 7.64
CA ASP A 87 -8.42 -15.43 8.62
C ASP A 87 -7.55 -14.88 9.76
N LEU A 88 -6.52 -15.63 10.18
CA LEU A 88 -5.54 -15.14 11.14
C LEU A 88 -4.76 -13.92 10.58
N ILE A 89 -4.33 -13.98 9.31
CA ILE A 89 -3.65 -12.84 8.67
C ILE A 89 -4.55 -11.62 8.63
N LYS A 90 -5.85 -11.75 8.29
CA LYS A 90 -6.78 -10.61 8.27
C LYS A 90 -6.85 -9.86 9.59
N THR A 91 -6.55 -10.53 10.71
CA THR A 91 -6.57 -9.86 12.03
C THR A 91 -5.53 -8.77 12.18
N HIS A 92 -4.51 -8.69 11.27
CA HIS A 92 -3.45 -7.69 11.39
C HIS A 92 -3.99 -6.25 11.30
N SER A 93 -5.06 -6.00 10.52
CA SER A 93 -5.66 -4.66 10.41
C SER A 93 -6.21 -4.19 11.76
N GLN A 94 -6.99 -5.04 12.46
CA GLN A 94 -7.49 -4.73 13.81
C GLN A 94 -6.34 -4.62 14.83
N LYS A 95 -5.40 -5.56 14.82
CA LYS A 95 -4.24 -5.53 15.72
C LYS A 95 -3.40 -4.27 15.52
N GLY A 96 -3.26 -3.84 14.26
CA GLY A 96 -2.58 -2.59 13.94
C GLY A 96 -3.29 -1.38 14.57
N TYR A 97 -4.60 -1.27 14.41
CA TYR A 97 -5.42 -0.24 15.03
C TYR A 97 -5.23 -0.21 16.57
N ASP A 98 -5.28 -1.40 17.21
CA ASP A 98 -5.18 -1.52 18.67
C ASP A 98 -3.79 -1.10 19.19
N VAL A 99 -2.72 -1.47 18.48
CA VAL A 99 -1.32 -1.11 18.83
C VAL A 99 -1.09 0.39 18.81
N LEU A 100 -1.74 1.14 17.91
CA LEU A 100 -1.56 2.58 17.80
C LEU A 100 -2.15 3.36 19.00
N GLY A 101 -3.12 2.79 19.70
CA GLY A 101 -3.70 3.33 20.94
C GLY A 101 -4.10 4.79 20.82
N ASN A 102 -3.68 5.60 21.78
CA ASN A 102 -3.91 7.05 21.80
C ASN A 102 -2.72 7.86 21.25
N LEU A 103 -1.69 7.19 20.73
CA LEU A 103 -0.51 7.86 20.20
C LEU A 103 -0.79 8.57 18.87
N PHE A 104 -1.68 7.99 18.05
CA PHE A 104 -2.12 8.54 16.79
C PHE A 104 -3.61 8.86 16.80
N ASN A 105 -4.01 9.85 16.00
CA ASN A 105 -5.41 10.26 15.88
C ASN A 105 -6.25 9.20 15.10
N GLU A 106 -7.58 9.35 15.16
CA GLU A 106 -8.50 8.40 14.56
C GLU A 106 -8.38 8.31 13.02
N ASN A 107 -7.98 9.38 12.32
CA ASN A 107 -7.81 9.36 10.89
C ASN A 107 -6.69 8.37 10.50
N ILE A 108 -5.52 8.47 11.14
CA ILE A 108 -4.40 7.55 10.92
C ILE A 108 -4.76 6.12 11.31
N LYS A 109 -5.43 5.93 12.45
CA LYS A 109 -5.88 4.60 12.90
C LYS A 109 -6.91 3.98 11.96
N ASN A 110 -7.82 4.78 11.42
CA ASN A 110 -8.77 4.32 10.42
C ASN A 110 -8.08 3.88 9.13
N LEU A 111 -7.07 4.59 8.65
CA LEU A 111 -6.26 4.13 7.50
C LEU A 111 -5.65 2.74 7.75
N VAL A 112 -5.12 2.50 8.95
CA VAL A 112 -4.51 1.22 9.32
C VAL A 112 -5.54 0.09 9.37
N ILE A 113 -6.75 0.31 9.89
CA ILE A 113 -7.76 -0.75 9.96
C ILE A 113 -8.52 -0.95 8.65
N ASN A 114 -8.66 0.09 7.81
CA ASN A 114 -9.49 0.08 6.61
C ASN A 114 -8.75 -0.28 5.32
N HIS A 115 -7.41 -0.39 5.31
CA HIS A 115 -6.64 -0.54 4.05
C HIS A 115 -6.99 -1.78 3.22
N HIS A 116 -7.69 -2.74 3.81
CA HIS A 116 -8.26 -3.91 3.12
C HIS A 116 -9.79 -3.84 2.94
N GLU A 117 -10.40 -2.71 3.26
CA GLU A 117 -11.79 -2.49 2.90
C GLU A 117 -11.93 -2.28 1.38
N LYS A 118 -13.10 -2.59 0.86
CA LYS A 118 -13.40 -2.52 -0.57
C LYS A 118 -14.67 -1.69 -0.81
N PRO A 119 -14.68 -0.79 -1.80
CA PRO A 119 -15.87 0.02 -2.11
C PRO A 119 -17.18 -0.76 -2.26
N ASN A 120 -17.11 -2.02 -2.67
CA ASN A 120 -18.28 -2.91 -2.81
C ASN A 120 -18.73 -3.58 -1.49
N GLY A 121 -18.14 -3.25 -0.34
CA GLY A 121 -18.48 -3.80 0.98
C GLY A 121 -18.00 -5.22 1.25
N ARG A 122 -17.19 -5.83 0.35
CA ARG A 122 -16.64 -7.18 0.50
C ARG A 122 -15.24 -7.20 1.10
N GLY A 123 -14.78 -6.07 1.62
CA GLY A 123 -13.52 -5.93 2.34
C GLY A 123 -13.59 -6.44 3.78
N TYR A 124 -12.55 -6.19 4.53
CA TYR A 124 -12.44 -6.54 5.94
C TYR A 124 -11.64 -5.47 6.71
N PRO A 125 -11.77 -5.36 8.03
CA PRO A 125 -12.57 -6.20 8.94
C PRO A 125 -14.02 -5.74 9.13
N ARG A 126 -14.41 -4.55 8.62
CA ARG A 126 -15.68 -3.88 8.92
C ARG A 126 -16.72 -4.05 7.81
N GLY A 127 -16.33 -4.40 6.58
CA GLY A 127 -17.19 -4.48 5.41
C GLY A 127 -17.75 -3.11 4.99
N LEU A 128 -16.91 -2.06 5.05
CA LEU A 128 -17.32 -0.70 4.70
C LEU A 128 -17.58 -0.55 3.21
N THR A 129 -18.60 0.25 2.88
CA THR A 129 -18.97 0.59 1.50
C THR A 129 -18.33 1.90 1.04
N ASN A 130 -18.43 2.21 -0.25
CA ASN A 130 -17.79 3.35 -0.89
C ASN A 130 -18.06 4.70 -0.20
N ASP A 131 -19.28 4.90 0.28
CA ASP A 131 -19.74 6.11 0.98
C ASP A 131 -19.21 6.23 2.42
N GLN A 132 -18.74 5.13 3.00
CA GLN A 132 -18.15 5.07 4.34
C GLN A 132 -16.63 5.18 4.34
N LEU A 133 -16.00 5.00 3.17
CA LEU A 133 -14.56 5.11 2.99
C LEU A 133 -14.16 6.54 2.65
N SER A 134 -13.16 7.06 3.36
CA SER A 134 -12.54 8.35 3.04
C SER A 134 -11.78 8.29 1.70
N GLU A 135 -11.46 9.45 1.12
CA GLU A 135 -10.57 9.51 -0.06
C GLU A 135 -9.21 8.87 0.24
N SER A 136 -8.66 9.13 1.42
CA SER A 136 -7.37 8.57 1.87
C SER A 136 -7.42 7.04 2.03
N ASP A 137 -8.51 6.45 2.52
CA ASP A 137 -8.69 4.99 2.57
C ASP A 137 -8.62 4.39 1.16
N LYS A 138 -9.33 4.99 0.20
CA LYS A 138 -9.37 4.53 -1.20
C LYS A 138 -8.02 4.66 -1.90
N ILE A 139 -7.30 5.74 -1.66
CA ILE A 139 -5.95 5.95 -2.18
C ILE A 139 -4.99 4.90 -1.60
N LEU A 140 -5.02 4.69 -0.29
CA LEU A 140 -4.14 3.72 0.37
C LEU A 140 -4.37 2.31 -0.16
N ALA A 141 -5.62 1.88 -0.34
CA ALA A 141 -5.95 0.58 -0.90
C ALA A 141 -5.39 0.38 -2.33
N VAL A 142 -5.45 1.41 -3.19
CA VAL A 142 -4.85 1.35 -4.54
C VAL A 142 -3.33 1.27 -4.47
N CYS A 143 -2.69 2.05 -3.58
CA CYS A 143 -1.24 2.03 -3.38
C CYS A 143 -0.75 0.66 -2.86
N ASP A 144 -1.47 0.09 -1.88
CA ASP A 144 -1.16 -1.22 -1.30
C ASP A 144 -1.18 -2.33 -2.36
N VAL A 145 -2.27 -2.41 -3.15
CA VAL A 145 -2.38 -3.40 -4.23
C VAL A 145 -1.32 -3.17 -5.30
N THR A 146 -1.06 -1.92 -5.70
CA THR A 146 -0.04 -1.59 -6.71
C THR A 146 1.34 -2.06 -6.26
N SER A 147 1.76 -1.72 -5.05
CA SER A 147 3.03 -2.13 -4.47
C SER A 147 3.14 -3.65 -4.31
N ALA A 148 2.06 -4.31 -3.87
CA ALA A 148 2.01 -5.77 -3.73
C ALA A 148 2.18 -6.53 -5.06
N LEU A 149 1.78 -5.93 -6.18
CA LEU A 149 1.95 -6.48 -7.53
C LEU A 149 3.33 -6.15 -8.11
N GLN A 150 3.85 -4.97 -7.86
CA GLN A 150 5.09 -4.44 -8.43
C GLN A 150 6.34 -5.02 -7.80
N LEU A 151 6.35 -5.22 -6.48
CA LEU A 151 7.53 -5.69 -5.78
C LEU A 151 7.72 -7.21 -5.88
N PRO A 152 8.95 -7.68 -6.07
CA PRO A 152 9.24 -9.10 -6.03
C PRO A 152 9.02 -9.64 -4.60
N ARG A 153 8.49 -10.85 -4.52
CA ARG A 153 8.32 -11.60 -3.27
C ARG A 153 9.10 -12.90 -3.32
N CYS A 154 9.36 -13.51 -2.18
CA CYS A 154 10.15 -14.75 -2.10
C CYS A 154 9.67 -15.89 -3.02
N TYR A 155 8.41 -15.83 -3.46
CA TYR A 155 7.76 -16.83 -4.34
C TYR A 155 7.29 -16.27 -5.70
N LYS A 156 7.56 -14.97 -6.00
CA LYS A 156 7.05 -14.31 -7.23
C LYS A 156 7.92 -13.13 -7.61
N GLU A 157 8.27 -13.01 -8.89
CA GLU A 157 8.84 -11.78 -9.43
C GLU A 157 7.79 -10.67 -9.50
N GLY A 158 8.25 -9.41 -9.46
CA GLY A 158 7.37 -8.26 -9.64
C GLY A 158 6.73 -8.25 -11.02
N MET A 159 5.50 -7.77 -11.13
CA MET A 159 4.78 -7.67 -12.40
C MET A 159 5.22 -6.43 -13.18
N PRO A 160 5.23 -6.47 -14.52
CA PRO A 160 5.42 -5.29 -15.35
C PRO A 160 4.21 -4.34 -15.25
N ALA A 161 4.46 -3.04 -15.47
CA ALA A 161 3.50 -1.97 -15.22
C ALA A 161 2.20 -2.09 -16.04
N ASP A 162 2.27 -2.59 -17.28
CA ASP A 162 1.10 -2.86 -18.12
C ASP A 162 0.17 -3.91 -17.50
N LYS A 163 0.73 -4.99 -16.96
CA LYS A 163 -0.03 -6.03 -16.27
C LYS A 163 -0.64 -5.54 -14.95
N ILE A 164 0.06 -4.67 -14.22
CA ILE A 164 -0.49 -4.03 -13.03
C ILE A 164 -1.69 -3.17 -13.40
N ALA A 165 -1.59 -2.36 -14.47
CA ALA A 165 -2.69 -1.52 -14.94
C ALA A 165 -3.93 -2.35 -15.33
N GLU A 166 -3.76 -3.49 -16.01
CA GLU A 166 -4.85 -4.42 -16.32
C GLU A 166 -5.56 -4.93 -15.04
N ILE A 167 -4.78 -5.42 -14.05
CA ILE A 167 -5.34 -5.96 -12.79
C ILE A 167 -6.06 -4.89 -11.97
N LEU A 168 -5.50 -3.66 -11.90
CA LEU A 168 -6.16 -2.56 -11.21
C LEU A 168 -7.47 -2.17 -11.89
N THR A 169 -7.51 -2.14 -13.22
CA THR A 169 -8.72 -1.85 -14.01
C THR A 169 -9.81 -2.90 -13.74
N GLU A 170 -9.46 -4.19 -13.82
CA GLU A 170 -10.40 -5.26 -13.48
C GLU A 170 -10.90 -5.18 -12.02
N SER A 171 -10.03 -4.77 -11.08
CA SER A 171 -10.40 -4.60 -9.68
C SER A 171 -11.38 -3.44 -9.49
N ALA A 172 -11.22 -2.35 -10.26
CA ALA A 172 -12.14 -1.23 -10.26
C ALA A 172 -13.51 -1.62 -10.88
N GLU A 173 -13.53 -2.38 -11.98
CA GLU A 173 -14.75 -2.88 -12.60
C GLU A 173 -15.57 -3.79 -11.67
N LYS A 174 -14.90 -4.58 -10.82
CA LYS A 174 -15.51 -5.43 -9.78
C LYS A 174 -15.94 -4.63 -8.53
N GLY A 175 -15.58 -3.35 -8.45
CA GLY A 175 -15.79 -2.49 -7.29
C GLY A 175 -14.89 -2.87 -6.10
N ASP A 176 -13.82 -3.61 -6.32
CA ASP A 176 -12.86 -3.96 -5.28
C ASP A 176 -11.92 -2.79 -4.95
N LEU A 177 -11.68 -1.90 -5.93
CA LEU A 177 -10.94 -0.63 -5.79
C LEU A 177 -11.77 0.52 -6.36
N ASP A 178 -11.50 1.73 -5.90
CA ASP A 178 -12.15 2.95 -6.40
C ASP A 178 -11.60 3.33 -7.78
N ALA A 179 -12.49 3.41 -8.77
CA ALA A 179 -12.13 3.68 -10.17
C ALA A 179 -11.45 5.05 -10.36
N LYS A 180 -11.80 6.08 -9.57
CA LYS A 180 -11.17 7.40 -9.63
C LYS A 180 -9.67 7.29 -9.33
N TYR A 181 -9.32 6.59 -8.25
CA TYR A 181 -7.94 6.48 -7.80
C TYR A 181 -7.14 5.42 -8.58
N VAL A 182 -7.80 4.38 -9.10
CA VAL A 182 -7.16 3.47 -10.08
C VAL A 182 -6.77 4.24 -11.33
N ASN A 183 -7.66 5.04 -11.92
CA ASN A 183 -7.35 5.86 -13.09
C ASN A 183 -6.22 6.87 -12.80
N LEU A 184 -6.22 7.48 -11.61
CA LEU A 184 -5.16 8.39 -11.20
C LEU A 184 -3.80 7.66 -11.13
N MET A 185 -3.73 6.50 -10.49
CA MET A 185 -2.52 5.67 -10.40
C MET A 185 -1.99 5.27 -11.78
N ILE A 186 -2.88 4.84 -12.68
CA ILE A 186 -2.50 4.45 -14.03
C ILE A 186 -1.91 5.65 -14.78
N ASN A 187 -2.58 6.80 -14.76
CA ASN A 187 -2.17 7.97 -15.53
C ASN A 187 -0.91 8.65 -15.00
N THR A 188 -0.74 8.72 -13.67
CA THR A 188 0.35 9.50 -13.07
C THR A 188 1.58 8.67 -12.72
N TYR A 189 1.44 7.35 -12.57
CA TYR A 189 2.53 6.48 -12.17
C TYR A 189 2.81 5.36 -13.18
N LEU A 190 1.81 4.55 -13.58
CA LEU A 190 2.07 3.37 -14.40
C LEU A 190 2.33 3.70 -15.86
N ASN A 191 1.57 4.59 -16.49
CA ASN A 191 1.78 4.99 -17.89
C ASN A 191 3.20 5.56 -18.14
N PRO A 192 3.74 6.47 -17.32
CA PRO A 192 5.13 6.92 -17.45
C PRO A 192 6.16 5.79 -17.37
N LEU A 193 5.92 4.77 -16.52
CA LEU A 193 6.78 3.59 -16.45
C LEU A 193 6.70 2.72 -17.69
N ILE A 194 5.50 2.52 -18.25
CA ILE A 194 5.27 1.75 -19.47
C ILE A 194 5.97 2.42 -20.65
N GLU A 195 5.81 3.73 -20.79
CA GLU A 195 6.47 4.52 -21.84
C GLU A 195 7.99 4.40 -21.75
N LYS A 196 8.57 4.56 -20.56
CA LYS A 196 10.00 4.41 -20.33
C LYS A 196 10.50 3.00 -20.69
N GLN A 197 9.80 1.95 -20.26
CA GLN A 197 10.15 0.56 -20.57
C GLN A 197 10.10 0.26 -22.08
N ASN A 198 9.14 0.86 -22.78
CA ASN A 198 9.03 0.69 -24.24
C ASN A 198 10.17 1.41 -24.98
N GLN A 199 10.56 2.61 -24.55
CA GLN A 199 11.71 3.33 -25.09
C GLN A 199 13.01 2.53 -24.90
N GLU A 200 13.26 2.01 -23.68
CA GLU A 200 14.44 1.19 -23.39
C GLU A 200 14.51 -0.09 -24.27
N LYS A 201 13.36 -0.74 -24.52
CA LYS A 201 13.29 -1.92 -25.42
C LYS A 201 13.61 -1.54 -26.87
N GLU A 202 13.09 -0.41 -27.33
CA GLU A 202 13.33 0.08 -28.70
C GLU A 202 14.81 0.43 -28.91
N GLU A 203 15.43 1.12 -27.95
CA GLU A 203 16.88 1.41 -27.98
C GLU A 203 17.72 0.13 -28.00
N GLN A 204 17.38 -0.87 -27.18
CA GLN A 204 18.08 -2.15 -27.17
C GLN A 204 17.91 -2.92 -28.49
N TYR A 205 16.75 -2.82 -29.12
CA TYR A 205 16.50 -3.42 -30.43
C TYR A 205 17.34 -2.77 -31.52
N VAL A 206 17.40 -1.43 -31.57
CA VAL A 206 18.25 -0.67 -32.50
C VAL A 206 19.72 -1.00 -32.31
N LEU A 207 20.21 -1.07 -31.06
CA LEU A 207 21.60 -1.45 -30.76
C LEU A 207 21.96 -2.88 -31.23
N LYS A 208 20.99 -3.81 -31.27
CA LYS A 208 21.21 -5.17 -31.77
C LYS A 208 21.27 -5.24 -33.32
N LEU A 209 20.59 -4.32 -34.00
CA LEU A 209 20.60 -4.23 -35.45
C LEU A 209 21.85 -3.56 -36.02
N THR A 210 22.55 -2.77 -35.18
CA THR A 210 23.73 -1.99 -35.57
C THR A 210 25.07 -2.68 -35.22
N ARG A 211 25.01 -3.88 -34.68
CA ARG A 211 26.16 -4.77 -34.42
C ARG A 211 26.20 -5.93 -35.39
#